data_21e788831c53b3615d23f7c3b09d12cc
#
_entry.id   21e788831c53b3615d23f7c3b09d12cc
#
_cell.length_a   1.000
_cell.length_b   1.000
_cell.length_c   1.000
_cell.angle_alpha   90.00
_cell.angle_beta   90.00
_cell.angle_gamma   90.00
#
_symmetry.space_group_name_H-M   'P 1'
#
loop_
_entity.id
_entity.type
_entity.pdbx_description
1 polymer ?
#
loop_
_entity_poly.entity_id
_entity_poly.type
_entity_poly.pdbx_seq_one_letter_code
_entity_poly.pdbx_strand_id
1 'polypeptide(L)'
;MFRVLSLGGYVAFDLPRVVTGLGAILLVGVAATHVYVLATQPAQGALPWYLAVYAAAVIAGCLLVGLALWVGRNPHVAQVGWYFGSLLSVVVIGVDLLTRVVYLPALTGMTGRWDFAPASFAFAFAGAFLALHTTVLLGINVAYPQRQLWED
;
A
#
# COMPACT_ATOMS: atom_id res chain seq x y z
N MET A 1 5.19 -16.75 23.19
CA MET A 1 6.31 -17.43 22.51
C MET A 1 6.06 -17.29 21.02
N PHE A 2 6.83 -16.45 20.32
CA PHE A 2 6.63 -16.20 18.89
C PHE A 2 7.12 -17.43 18.10
N ARG A 3 6.22 -18.15 17.46
CA ARG A 3 6.60 -19.21 16.52
C ARG A 3 6.91 -18.55 15.17
N VAL A 4 8.17 -18.32 14.91
CA VAL A 4 8.67 -18.05 13.55
C VAL A 4 8.85 -19.41 12.90
N LEU A 5 7.96 -19.80 12.02
CA LEU A 5 8.11 -21.00 11.19
C LEU A 5 9.00 -20.65 9.99
N SER A 6 10.25 -21.10 10.01
CA SER A 6 11.14 -21.01 8.87
C SER A 6 10.84 -22.17 7.92
N LEU A 7 10.06 -21.93 6.89
CA LEU A 7 9.89 -22.82 5.74
C LEU A 7 10.86 -22.40 4.64
N GLY A 8 12.00 -23.08 4.53
CA GLY A 8 12.91 -22.95 3.40
C GLY A 8 13.42 -21.54 3.10
N GLY A 9 13.67 -20.70 4.13
CA GLY A 9 14.14 -19.31 3.97
C GLY A 9 13.05 -18.24 3.91
N TYR A 10 11.76 -18.60 4.00
CA TYR A 10 10.66 -17.66 4.07
C TYR A 10 10.29 -17.41 5.53
N VAL A 11 10.09 -16.13 5.87
CA VAL A 11 9.56 -15.73 7.19
C VAL A 11 8.04 -15.84 7.13
N ALA A 12 7.48 -16.87 7.77
CA ALA A 12 6.03 -17.03 7.90
C ALA A 12 5.57 -16.48 9.27
N PHE A 13 4.61 -15.58 9.27
CA PHE A 13 3.98 -15.07 10.48
C PHE A 13 2.63 -15.79 10.71
N ASP A 14 2.55 -16.59 11.74
CA ASP A 14 1.31 -17.24 12.20
C ASP A 14 0.49 -16.32 13.13
N LEU A 15 0.59 -15.00 12.92
CA LEU A 15 -0.08 -13.99 13.72
C LEU A 15 -0.86 -13.04 12.81
N PRO A 16 -2.15 -13.29 12.57
CA PRO A 16 -2.99 -12.45 11.68
C PRO A 16 -2.93 -10.96 12.01
N ARG A 17 -2.83 -10.63 13.31
CA ARG A 17 -2.73 -9.23 13.76
C ARG A 17 -1.42 -8.55 13.35
N VAL A 18 -0.31 -9.30 13.33
CA VAL A 18 1.00 -8.76 12.92
C VAL A 18 1.00 -8.49 11.41
N VAL A 19 0.52 -9.44 10.62
CA VAL A 19 0.44 -9.31 9.16
C VAL A 19 -0.50 -8.16 8.78
N THR A 20 -1.67 -8.07 9.43
CA THR A 20 -2.62 -6.98 9.25
C THR A 20 -2.04 -5.63 9.67
N GLY A 21 -1.34 -5.59 10.80
CA GLY A 21 -0.66 -4.39 11.28
C GLY A 21 0.42 -3.91 10.31
N LEU A 22 1.23 -4.83 9.77
CA LEU A 22 2.22 -4.50 8.73
C LEU A 22 1.55 -3.95 7.47
N GLY A 23 0.46 -4.57 6.99
CA GLY A 23 -0.30 -4.05 5.86
C GLY A 23 -0.82 -2.64 6.11
N ALA A 24 -1.38 -2.37 7.29
CA ALA A 24 -1.85 -1.04 7.66
C ALA A 24 -0.70 0.00 7.72
N ILE A 25 0.45 -0.37 8.28
CA ILE A 25 1.65 0.51 8.34
C ILE A 25 2.14 0.84 6.93
N LEU A 26 2.16 -0.11 6.01
CA LEU A 26 2.56 0.13 4.63
C LEU A 26 1.62 1.11 3.92
N LEU A 27 0.31 1.00 4.13
CA LEU A 27 -0.67 1.95 3.60
C LEU A 27 -0.52 3.35 4.24
N VAL A 28 -0.21 3.43 5.53
CA VAL A 28 0.12 4.70 6.19
C VAL A 28 1.38 5.31 5.56
N GLY A 29 2.39 4.50 5.23
CA GLY A 29 3.57 4.94 4.48
C GLY A 29 3.21 5.56 3.13
N VAL A 30 2.35 4.90 2.34
CA VAL A 30 1.83 5.44 1.08
C VAL A 30 1.10 6.77 1.31
N ALA A 31 0.20 6.84 2.30
CA ALA A 31 -0.53 8.06 2.62
C ALA A 31 0.41 9.20 3.03
N ALA A 32 1.39 8.93 3.87
CA ALA A 32 2.36 9.91 4.36
C ALA A 32 3.18 10.54 3.21
N THR A 33 3.61 9.74 2.23
CA THR A 33 4.31 10.26 1.06
C THR A 33 3.43 11.21 0.24
N HIS A 34 2.15 10.91 0.07
CA HIS A 34 1.20 11.76 -0.65
C HIS A 34 0.85 13.04 0.15
N VAL A 35 0.74 12.95 1.48
CA VAL A 35 0.60 14.12 2.36
C VAL A 35 1.81 15.04 2.21
N TYR A 36 3.02 14.48 2.22
CA TYR A 36 4.24 15.26 2.03
C TYR A 36 4.26 15.99 0.68
N VAL A 37 3.87 15.33 -0.41
CA VAL A 37 3.75 15.94 -1.74
C VAL A 37 2.74 17.08 -1.72
N LEU A 38 1.55 16.88 -1.14
CA LEU A 38 0.53 17.93 -1.04
C LEU A 38 0.99 19.13 -0.19
N ALA A 39 1.80 18.89 0.83
CA ALA A 39 2.28 19.95 1.72
C ALA A 39 3.41 20.78 1.09
N THR A 40 4.26 20.18 0.25
CA THR A 40 5.49 20.83 -0.22
C THR A 40 5.41 21.33 -1.65
N GLN A 41 4.75 20.60 -2.56
CA GLN A 41 4.75 20.93 -3.99
C GLN A 41 3.91 22.16 -4.37
N PRO A 42 2.76 22.45 -3.75
CA PRO A 42 2.00 23.67 -4.07
C PRO A 42 2.79 24.94 -3.85
N ALA A 43 3.61 24.98 -2.78
CA ALA A 43 4.46 26.13 -2.47
C ALA A 43 5.54 26.39 -3.55
N GLN A 44 5.86 25.37 -4.35
CA GLN A 44 6.83 25.46 -5.45
C GLN A 44 6.15 25.71 -6.81
N GLY A 45 4.81 25.87 -6.85
CA GLY A 45 4.04 26.07 -8.07
C GLY A 45 4.04 24.88 -9.03
N ALA A 46 4.44 23.69 -8.54
CA ALA A 46 4.72 22.52 -9.37
C ALA A 46 3.59 21.47 -9.41
N LEU A 47 2.51 21.64 -8.61
CA LEU A 47 1.48 20.60 -8.48
C LEU A 47 0.21 20.97 -9.27
N PRO A 48 -0.07 20.32 -10.40
CA PRO A 48 -1.35 20.46 -11.10
C PRO A 48 -2.52 19.99 -10.22
N TRP A 49 -3.69 20.63 -10.35
CA TRP A 49 -4.86 20.34 -9.52
C TRP A 49 -5.30 18.86 -9.56
N TYR A 50 -5.20 18.22 -10.71
CA TYR A 50 -5.58 16.80 -10.85
C TYR A 50 -4.67 15.86 -10.07
N LEU A 51 -3.38 16.19 -9.91
CA LEU A 51 -2.49 15.44 -9.03
C LEU A 51 -2.81 15.68 -7.56
N ALA A 52 -3.26 16.88 -7.19
CA ALA A 52 -3.73 17.13 -5.83
C ALA A 52 -4.99 16.30 -5.52
N VAL A 53 -5.93 16.21 -6.46
CA VAL A 53 -7.12 15.36 -6.34
C VAL A 53 -6.73 13.88 -6.25
N TYR A 54 -5.82 13.43 -7.09
CA TYR A 54 -5.29 12.07 -7.04
C TYR A 54 -4.65 11.77 -5.68
N ALA A 55 -3.76 12.63 -5.20
CA ALA A 55 -3.10 12.44 -3.90
C ALA A 55 -4.10 12.40 -2.75
N ALA A 56 -5.11 13.30 -2.74
CA ALA A 56 -6.18 13.29 -1.76
C ALA A 56 -7.00 11.98 -1.81
N ALA A 57 -7.32 11.48 -2.99
CA ALA A 57 -8.03 10.21 -3.17
C ALA A 57 -7.20 9.02 -2.67
N VAL A 58 -5.89 9.00 -2.95
CA VAL A 58 -4.98 7.96 -2.43
C VAL A 58 -4.91 8.00 -0.90
N ILE A 59 -4.77 9.18 -0.30
CA ILE A 59 -4.75 9.34 1.17
C ILE A 59 -6.06 8.81 1.77
N ALA A 60 -7.21 9.24 1.24
CA ALA A 60 -8.51 8.78 1.72
C ALA A 60 -8.67 7.26 1.56
N GLY A 61 -8.27 6.71 0.42
CA GLY A 61 -8.27 5.27 0.15
C GLY A 61 -7.41 4.49 1.14
N CYS A 62 -6.17 4.93 1.38
CA CYS A 62 -5.27 4.31 2.35
C CYS A 62 -5.84 4.30 3.77
N LEU A 63 -6.47 5.41 4.20
CA LEU A 63 -7.08 5.52 5.53
C LEU A 63 -8.29 4.60 5.66
N LEU A 64 -9.17 4.56 4.65
CA LEU A 64 -10.35 3.70 4.66
C LEU A 64 -9.96 2.21 4.65
N VAL A 65 -9.02 1.84 3.80
CA VAL A 65 -8.53 0.45 3.74
C VAL A 65 -7.77 0.08 5.01
N GLY A 66 -6.91 0.95 5.51
CA GLY A 66 -6.21 0.73 6.78
C GLY A 66 -7.18 0.54 7.94
N LEU A 67 -8.25 1.34 8.01
CA LEU A 67 -9.31 1.19 8.99
C LEU A 67 -10.06 -0.15 8.82
N ALA A 68 -10.39 -0.54 7.59
CA ALA A 68 -11.05 -1.81 7.31
C ALA A 68 -10.18 -3.00 7.73
N LEU A 69 -8.87 -2.94 7.51
CA LEU A 69 -7.93 -3.95 7.98
C LEU A 69 -7.86 -3.99 9.52
N TRP A 70 -7.84 -2.82 10.18
CA TRP A 70 -7.69 -2.73 11.63
C TRP A 70 -8.95 -3.15 12.40
N VAL A 71 -10.13 -2.68 11.94
CA VAL A 71 -11.43 -2.97 12.56
C VAL A 71 -11.97 -4.35 12.17
N GLY A 72 -11.39 -4.98 11.14
CA GLY A 72 -11.88 -6.19 10.51
C GLY A 72 -11.91 -7.42 11.42
N ARG A 73 -12.81 -7.41 12.44
CA ARG A 73 -13.19 -8.61 13.19
C ARG A 73 -13.95 -9.61 12.30
N ASN A 74 -14.51 -9.14 11.20
CA ASN A 74 -15.18 -9.96 10.20
C ASN A 74 -14.16 -10.31 9.10
N PRO A 75 -13.89 -11.60 8.85
CA PRO A 75 -12.93 -12.05 7.84
C PRO A 75 -13.26 -11.51 6.43
N HIS A 76 -14.54 -11.31 6.09
CA HIS A 76 -14.93 -10.71 4.82
C HIS A 76 -14.49 -9.25 4.69
N VAL A 77 -14.62 -8.45 5.76
CA VAL A 77 -14.20 -7.05 5.75
C VAL A 77 -12.67 -6.96 5.60
N ALA A 78 -11.94 -7.80 6.33
CA ALA A 78 -10.49 -7.87 6.21
C ALA A 78 -10.06 -8.28 4.79
N GLN A 79 -10.68 -9.30 4.21
CA GLN A 79 -10.39 -9.78 2.86
C GLN A 79 -10.64 -8.68 1.82
N VAL A 80 -11.79 -8.00 1.90
CA VAL A 80 -12.12 -6.86 1.04
C VAL A 80 -11.08 -5.74 1.20
N GLY A 81 -10.65 -5.44 2.44
CA GLY A 81 -9.60 -4.48 2.71
C GLY A 81 -8.27 -4.83 2.02
N TRP A 82 -7.85 -6.10 2.06
CA TRP A 82 -6.64 -6.56 1.38
C TRP A 82 -6.73 -6.41 -0.14
N TYR A 83 -7.87 -6.75 -0.76
CA TYR A 83 -8.06 -6.59 -2.20
C TYR A 83 -8.06 -5.12 -2.63
N PHE A 84 -8.79 -4.25 -1.90
CA PHE A 84 -8.79 -2.82 -2.21
C PHE A 84 -7.43 -2.17 -1.96
N GLY A 85 -6.70 -2.57 -0.91
CA GLY A 85 -5.34 -2.12 -0.67
C GLY A 85 -4.38 -2.50 -1.81
N SER A 86 -4.54 -3.71 -2.35
CA SER A 86 -3.75 -4.15 -3.51
C SER A 86 -4.11 -3.37 -4.77
N LEU A 87 -5.40 -3.16 -5.02
CA LEU A 87 -5.84 -2.34 -6.16
C LEU A 87 -5.29 -0.92 -6.07
N LEU A 88 -5.39 -0.30 -4.90
CA LEU A 88 -4.84 1.02 -4.64
C LEU A 88 -3.31 1.06 -4.84
N SER A 89 -2.60 0.04 -4.36
CA SER A 89 -1.16 -0.09 -4.55
C SER A 89 -0.77 -0.22 -6.03
N VAL A 90 -1.52 -0.99 -6.82
CA VAL A 90 -1.31 -1.10 -8.27
C VAL A 90 -1.54 0.25 -8.95
N VAL A 91 -2.57 0.99 -8.55
CA VAL A 91 -2.85 2.34 -9.09
C VAL A 91 -1.70 3.29 -8.77
N VAL A 92 -1.22 3.31 -7.52
CA VAL A 92 -0.09 4.16 -7.10
C VAL A 92 1.17 3.83 -7.91
N ILE A 93 1.52 2.56 -8.03
CA ILE A 93 2.67 2.11 -8.83
C ILE A 93 2.48 2.50 -10.30
N GLY A 94 1.30 2.28 -10.86
CA GLY A 94 0.99 2.59 -12.25
C GLY A 94 1.12 4.08 -12.56
N VAL A 95 0.58 4.95 -11.70
CA VAL A 95 0.69 6.41 -11.84
C VAL A 95 2.13 6.87 -11.69
N ASP A 96 2.87 6.35 -10.71
CA ASP A 96 4.28 6.67 -10.51
C ASP A 96 5.13 6.29 -11.73
N LEU A 97 4.94 5.10 -12.28
CA LEU A 97 5.64 4.67 -13.49
C LEU A 97 5.23 5.50 -14.69
N LEU A 98 3.94 5.75 -14.88
CA LEU A 98 3.42 6.52 -16.00
C LEU A 98 4.03 7.93 -16.04
N THR A 99 4.06 8.63 -14.90
CA THR A 99 4.60 9.99 -14.82
C THR A 99 6.10 10.06 -15.07
N ARG A 100 6.84 8.97 -14.86
CA ARG A 100 8.30 8.90 -15.11
C ARG A 100 8.66 8.45 -16.51
N VAL A 101 7.84 7.62 -17.14
CA VAL A 101 8.13 7.02 -18.45
C VAL A 101 7.48 7.80 -19.58
N VAL A 102 6.26 8.31 -19.36
CA VAL A 102 5.50 9.04 -20.38
C VAL A 102 5.69 10.54 -20.20
N TYR A 103 6.01 11.20 -21.32
CA TYR A 103 6.07 12.65 -21.36
C TYR A 103 4.66 13.23 -21.26
N LEU A 104 4.35 13.84 -20.12
CA LEU A 104 3.11 14.56 -19.89
C LEU A 104 3.39 16.06 -19.92
N PRO A 105 2.75 16.85 -20.84
CA PRO A 105 3.06 18.26 -21.02
C PRO A 105 3.00 19.12 -19.75
N ALA A 106 2.09 18.77 -18.82
CA ALA A 106 1.95 19.46 -17.54
C ALA A 106 2.93 18.97 -16.45
N LEU A 107 3.69 17.90 -16.71
CA LEU A 107 4.58 17.22 -15.77
C LEU A 107 5.98 16.99 -16.35
N THR A 108 6.41 17.89 -17.24
CA THR A 108 7.71 17.79 -17.93
C THR A 108 8.89 17.62 -16.98
N GLY A 109 8.81 18.20 -15.78
CA GLY A 109 9.81 18.08 -14.75
C GLY A 109 9.82 16.73 -13.99
N MET A 110 8.87 15.83 -14.23
CA MET A 110 8.82 14.51 -13.60
C MET A 110 9.34 13.37 -14.50
N THR A 111 9.27 13.56 -15.82
CA THR A 111 9.75 12.54 -16.75
C THR A 111 11.24 12.28 -16.58
N GLY A 112 11.62 11.03 -16.37
CA GLY A 112 13.00 10.60 -16.14
C GLY A 112 13.54 10.85 -14.74
N ARG A 113 12.78 11.48 -13.82
CA ARG A 113 13.22 11.76 -12.45
C ARG A 113 12.98 10.56 -11.52
N TRP A 114 13.94 9.68 -11.48
CA TRP A 114 13.96 8.55 -10.54
C TRP A 114 14.48 8.93 -9.14
N ASP A 115 15.07 10.10 -9.02
CA ASP A 115 15.61 10.69 -7.79
C ASP A 115 14.56 11.38 -6.92
N PHE A 116 13.30 11.49 -7.37
CA PHE A 116 12.23 12.09 -6.58
C PHE A 116 11.82 11.16 -5.42
N ALA A 117 12.41 11.39 -4.26
CA ALA A 117 12.30 10.53 -3.09
C ALA A 117 10.85 10.19 -2.67
N PRO A 118 9.88 11.15 -2.59
CA PRO A 118 8.52 10.82 -2.16
C PRO A 118 7.84 9.77 -3.02
N ALA A 119 7.98 9.87 -4.35
CA ALA A 119 7.40 8.90 -5.27
C ALA A 119 8.11 7.53 -5.17
N SER A 120 9.43 7.52 -4.98
CA SER A 120 10.18 6.28 -4.80
C SER A 120 9.79 5.56 -3.51
N PHE A 121 9.53 6.29 -2.42
CA PHE A 121 9.00 5.71 -1.19
C PHE A 121 7.56 5.22 -1.35
N ALA A 122 6.69 5.97 -2.04
CA ALA A 122 5.33 5.51 -2.31
C ALA A 122 5.33 4.19 -3.10
N PHE A 123 6.19 4.10 -4.13
CA PHE A 123 6.41 2.89 -4.91
C PHE A 123 6.89 1.71 -4.03
N ALA A 124 7.86 1.96 -3.15
CA ALA A 124 8.40 0.93 -2.26
C ALA A 124 7.35 0.41 -1.27
N PHE A 125 6.58 1.30 -0.63
CA PHE A 125 5.51 0.92 0.30
C PHE A 125 4.38 0.17 -0.41
N ALA A 126 3.94 0.64 -1.58
CA ALA A 126 2.91 -0.01 -2.37
C ALA A 126 3.36 -1.40 -2.86
N GLY A 127 4.61 -1.51 -3.34
CA GLY A 127 5.20 -2.78 -3.74
C GLY A 127 5.32 -3.77 -2.58
N ALA A 128 5.75 -3.29 -1.41
CA ALA A 128 5.82 -4.11 -0.20
C ALA A 128 4.43 -4.60 0.25
N PHE A 129 3.37 -3.76 0.12
CA PHE A 129 2.00 -4.18 0.41
C PHE A 129 1.55 -5.30 -0.53
N LEU A 130 1.81 -5.17 -1.84
CA LEU A 130 1.49 -6.21 -2.82
C LEU A 130 2.24 -7.51 -2.53
N ALA A 131 3.53 -7.43 -2.22
CA ALA A 131 4.33 -8.59 -1.85
C ALA A 131 3.75 -9.28 -0.60
N LEU A 132 3.40 -8.50 0.43
CA LEU A 132 2.79 -9.03 1.65
C LEU A 132 1.43 -9.71 1.35
N HIS A 133 0.55 -9.07 0.57
CA HIS A 133 -0.74 -9.68 0.20
C HIS A 133 -0.54 -10.95 -0.64
N THR A 134 0.43 -10.97 -1.53
CA THR A 134 0.76 -12.17 -2.30
C THR A 134 1.14 -13.34 -1.37
N THR A 135 1.92 -13.10 -0.31
CA THR A 135 2.23 -14.16 0.66
C THR A 135 1.00 -14.65 1.43
N VAL A 136 0.01 -13.78 1.65
CA VAL A 136 -1.28 -14.17 2.25
C VAL A 136 -2.09 -15.02 1.28
N LEU A 137 -2.15 -14.64 0.00
CA LEU A 137 -2.86 -15.42 -1.04
C LEU A 137 -2.23 -16.79 -1.28
N LEU A 138 -0.91 -16.89 -1.15
CA LEU A 138 -0.17 -18.15 -1.27
C LEU A 138 -0.25 -19.02 0.00
N GLY A 139 -0.92 -18.54 1.07
CA GLY A 139 -1.03 -19.27 2.32
C GLY A 139 0.27 -19.31 3.14
N ILE A 140 1.28 -18.51 2.79
CA ILE A 140 2.55 -18.41 3.54
C ILE A 140 2.31 -17.63 4.84
N ASN A 141 1.56 -16.54 4.77
CA ASN A 141 1.18 -15.71 5.90
C ASN A 141 -0.33 -15.73 6.12
N VAL A 142 -0.75 -15.64 7.37
CA VAL A 142 -2.17 -15.60 7.74
C VAL A 142 -2.53 -14.18 8.15
N ALA A 143 -3.36 -13.50 7.36
CA ALA A 143 -3.84 -12.15 7.65
C ALA A 143 -5.27 -12.13 8.23
N TYR A 144 -6.06 -13.15 7.93
CA TYR A 144 -7.42 -13.33 8.43
C TYR A 144 -7.70 -14.82 8.60
N PRO A 145 -8.53 -15.21 9.59
CA PRO A 145 -8.84 -16.61 9.82
C PRO A 145 -9.55 -17.20 8.58
N GLN A 146 -8.99 -18.23 8.03
CA GLN A 146 -9.66 -19.02 7.00
C GLN A 146 -10.69 -19.91 7.69
N ARG A 147 -11.89 -20.08 7.10
CA ARG A 147 -12.98 -20.87 7.70
C ARG A 147 -12.60 -22.30 8.10
N GLN A 148 -11.57 -22.87 7.50
CA GLN A 148 -11.09 -24.22 7.79
C GLN A 148 -10.34 -24.36 9.13
N LEU A 149 -9.97 -23.27 9.79
CA LEU A 149 -9.25 -23.30 11.09
C LEU A 149 -10.16 -23.10 12.30
N TRP A 150 -11.48 -23.04 12.12
CA TRP A 150 -12.44 -22.80 13.20
C TRP A 150 -13.29 -24.04 13.56
N GLU A 151 -13.06 -25.17 12.93
CA GLU A 151 -13.80 -26.43 13.17
C GLU A 151 -13.00 -27.45 13.98
N ASP A 152 -11.84 -27.11 14.54
CA ASP A 152 -11.05 -27.98 15.42
C ASP A 152 -11.09 -27.53 16.88
#